data_7c1fa1021e2846751c570ea4f668f429
#
_entry.id   7c1fa1021e2846751c570ea4f668f429
#
_cell.length_a   1.000
_cell.length_b   1.000
_cell.length_c   1.000
_cell.angle_alpha   90.00
_cell.angle_beta   90.00
_cell.angle_gamma   90.00
#
_symmetry.space_group_name_H-M   'P 1'
#
loop_
_entity.id
_entity.type
_entity.pdbx_description
1 polymer ?
#
loop_
_entity_poly.entity_id
_entity_poly.type
_entity_poly.pdbx_seq_one_letter_code
_entity_poly.pdbx_strand_id
1 'polypeptide(L)'
;DYIQDERDEINKKVAYLESLIERLPLIPSSVETSISPAKQTNLTSSKKIFIVHGHDITSRAEVELLIKKIGYEPIVLFKQASGGKTIIEKFEEETESVVFAIILYTACDYGRDKQESKEQPRARQNVVFEHGYLSAKLGRNRVCALVEPGIEVPGDLAGVVYIQLSGTWEYMLAKEMKQAGLEIDLNLL
;
A
#
# COMPACT_ATOMS: atom_id res chain seq x y z
N ASP A 1 -5.22 6.04 -47.52
CA ASP A 1 -6.66 5.83 -47.67
C ASP A 1 -7.25 5.57 -46.27
N TYR A 2 -7.80 6.65 -45.68
CA TYR A 2 -8.21 6.69 -44.25
C TYR A 2 -9.15 5.52 -43.87
N ILE A 3 -10.05 5.12 -44.75
CA ILE A 3 -10.98 4.01 -44.52
C ILE A 3 -10.29 2.64 -44.48
N GLN A 4 -9.22 2.48 -45.23
CA GLN A 4 -8.44 1.25 -45.24
C GLN A 4 -7.62 1.10 -43.95
N ASP A 5 -7.04 2.20 -43.49
CA ASP A 5 -6.28 2.21 -42.22
C ASP A 5 -7.17 1.89 -41.01
N GLU A 6 -8.40 2.43 -40.96
CA GLU A 6 -9.37 2.09 -39.89
C GLU A 6 -9.81 0.61 -39.96
N ARG A 7 -10.02 0.08 -41.15
CA ARG A 7 -10.34 -1.35 -41.33
C ARG A 7 -9.21 -2.24 -40.82
N ASP A 8 -7.99 -1.90 -41.13
CA ASP A 8 -6.81 -2.69 -40.70
C ASP A 8 -6.63 -2.64 -39.18
N GLU A 9 -6.93 -1.49 -38.55
CA GLU A 9 -6.92 -1.36 -37.10
C GLU A 9 -8.03 -2.20 -36.41
N ILE A 10 -9.24 -2.19 -36.99
CA ILE A 10 -10.35 -3.01 -36.52
C ILE A 10 -9.99 -4.50 -36.65
N ASN A 11 -9.47 -4.92 -37.76
CA ASN A 11 -9.07 -6.30 -37.99
C ASN A 11 -7.97 -6.76 -37.02
N LYS A 12 -7.01 -5.90 -36.67
CA LYS A 12 -6.01 -6.19 -35.64
C LYS A 12 -6.64 -6.39 -34.27
N LYS A 13 -7.62 -5.56 -33.91
CA LYS A 13 -8.35 -5.68 -32.63
C LYS A 13 -9.18 -6.96 -32.59
N VAL A 14 -9.85 -7.32 -33.68
CA VAL A 14 -10.60 -8.57 -33.80
C VAL A 14 -9.69 -9.78 -33.64
N ALA A 15 -8.59 -9.86 -34.38
CA ALA A 15 -7.61 -10.93 -34.28
C ALA A 15 -7.02 -11.07 -32.87
N TYR A 16 -6.81 -9.96 -32.18
CA TYR A 16 -6.37 -9.99 -30.78
C TYR A 16 -7.42 -10.58 -29.84
N LEU A 17 -8.69 -10.21 -30.00
CA LEU A 17 -9.81 -10.76 -29.21
C LEU A 17 -10.02 -12.25 -29.48
N GLU A 18 -9.92 -12.69 -30.73
CA GLU A 18 -9.99 -14.12 -31.10
C GLU A 18 -8.86 -14.91 -30.44
N SER A 19 -7.63 -14.39 -30.47
CA SER A 19 -6.50 -14.99 -29.76
C SER A 19 -6.71 -15.10 -28.24
N LEU A 20 -7.39 -14.13 -27.63
CA LEU A 20 -7.75 -14.20 -26.21
C LEU A 20 -8.80 -15.30 -25.94
N ILE A 21 -9.81 -15.41 -26.81
CA ILE A 21 -10.86 -16.44 -26.71
C ILE A 21 -10.27 -17.84 -26.85
N GLU A 22 -9.35 -18.04 -27.78
CA GLU A 22 -8.64 -19.32 -27.94
C GLU A 22 -7.81 -19.72 -26.72
N ARG A 23 -7.31 -18.73 -25.98
CA ARG A 23 -6.49 -18.93 -24.77
C ARG A 23 -7.33 -19.14 -23.50
N LEU A 24 -8.61 -18.76 -23.51
CA LEU A 24 -9.52 -18.94 -22.37
C LEU A 24 -9.63 -20.41 -21.89
N PRO A 25 -9.71 -21.42 -22.77
CA PRO A 25 -9.75 -22.83 -22.35
C PRO A 25 -8.42 -23.31 -21.72
N LEU A 26 -7.31 -22.60 -21.94
CA LEU A 26 -6.01 -22.92 -21.35
C LEU A 26 -5.86 -22.37 -19.91
N ILE A 27 -6.78 -21.48 -19.50
CA ILE A 27 -6.89 -21.05 -18.13
C ILE A 27 -7.60 -22.19 -17.38
N PRO A 28 -6.95 -22.87 -16.41
CA PRO A 28 -7.59 -23.96 -15.68
C PRO A 28 -8.90 -23.43 -15.07
N SER A 29 -10.02 -23.99 -15.50
CA SER A 29 -11.35 -23.67 -14.94
C SER A 29 -11.52 -24.20 -13.50
N SER A 30 -10.51 -24.78 -12.92
CA SER A 30 -10.41 -25.15 -11.51
C SER A 30 -9.74 -24.06 -10.65
N VAL A 31 -10.06 -22.81 -10.89
CA VAL A 31 -10.32 -21.98 -9.73
C VAL A 31 -11.76 -22.29 -9.33
N GLU A 32 -12.03 -23.52 -8.84
CA GLU A 32 -12.91 -23.58 -7.70
C GLU A 32 -12.39 -22.49 -6.79
N THR A 33 -13.13 -21.41 -6.73
CA THR A 33 -13.05 -20.47 -5.64
C THR A 33 -13.46 -21.28 -4.41
N SER A 34 -12.58 -22.16 -3.92
CA SER A 34 -12.41 -22.28 -2.50
C SER A 34 -11.94 -20.88 -2.07
N ILE A 35 -12.89 -19.97 -2.03
CA ILE A 35 -12.90 -18.97 -1.00
C ILE A 35 -12.98 -19.86 0.25
N SER A 36 -11.86 -20.43 0.64
CA SER A 36 -11.59 -20.74 2.03
C SER A 36 -12.02 -19.45 2.71
N PRO A 37 -13.05 -19.46 3.57
CA PRO A 37 -13.40 -18.24 4.28
C PRO A 37 -12.07 -17.80 4.85
N ALA A 38 -11.60 -16.63 4.40
CA ALA A 38 -10.35 -16.06 4.86
C ALA A 38 -10.40 -16.32 6.34
N LYS A 39 -9.40 -17.09 6.82
CA LYS A 39 -9.31 -17.45 8.23
C LYS A 39 -9.61 -16.13 8.93
N GLN A 40 -10.80 -16.00 9.51
CA GLN A 40 -11.14 -14.88 10.36
C GLN A 40 -10.21 -15.09 11.56
N THR A 41 -8.94 -14.79 11.32
CA THR A 41 -8.01 -14.55 12.41
C THR A 41 -8.72 -13.49 13.23
N ASN A 42 -8.89 -13.74 14.50
CA ASN A 42 -9.49 -12.83 15.47
C ASN A 42 -8.67 -11.53 15.47
N LEU A 43 -8.81 -10.72 14.41
CA LEU A 43 -8.18 -9.42 14.23
C LEU A 43 -8.61 -8.45 15.33
N THR A 44 -9.71 -8.75 16.03
CA THR A 44 -10.23 -7.95 17.14
C THR A 44 -9.34 -7.93 18.38
N SER A 45 -8.37 -8.83 18.51
CA SER A 45 -7.43 -8.85 19.65
C SER A 45 -6.02 -8.34 19.32
N SER A 46 -5.66 -8.22 18.05
CA SER A 46 -4.35 -7.70 17.66
C SER A 46 -4.28 -6.18 17.77
N LYS A 47 -3.16 -5.69 18.31
CA LYS A 47 -2.86 -4.25 18.43
C LYS A 47 -1.69 -3.83 17.56
N LYS A 48 -1.30 -4.62 16.58
CA LYS A 48 -0.12 -4.38 15.74
C LYS A 48 -0.44 -3.47 14.55
N ILE A 49 0.29 -2.38 14.45
CA ILE A 49 0.25 -1.42 13.34
C ILE A 49 1.57 -1.49 12.58
N PHE A 50 1.50 -1.78 11.29
CA PHE A 50 2.70 -1.84 10.45
C PHE A 50 3.07 -0.45 9.94
N ILE A 51 4.37 -0.11 10.04
CA ILE A 51 4.90 1.16 9.56
C ILE A 51 5.88 0.89 8.43
N VAL A 52 5.51 1.30 7.23
CA VAL A 52 6.37 1.31 6.04
C VAL A 52 7.07 2.65 5.96
N HIS A 53 8.38 2.65 5.78
CA HIS A 53 9.17 3.88 5.69
C HIS A 53 10.38 3.74 4.77
N GLY A 54 10.88 4.87 4.27
CA GLY A 54 12.15 4.97 3.58
C GLY A 54 13.33 5.20 4.55
N HIS A 55 14.14 6.21 4.26
CA HIS A 55 15.32 6.54 5.07
C HIS A 55 15.05 7.57 6.19
N ASP A 56 13.89 8.21 6.19
CA ASP A 56 13.54 9.20 7.20
C ASP A 56 13.24 8.55 8.56
N ILE A 57 14.26 8.63 9.42
CA ILE A 57 14.21 8.08 10.77
C ILE A 57 13.35 8.97 11.69
N THR A 58 13.31 10.28 11.44
CA THR A 58 12.61 11.26 12.28
C THR A 58 11.10 11.06 12.17
N SER A 59 10.55 11.14 10.97
CA SER A 59 9.11 10.93 10.75
C SER A 59 8.67 9.55 11.20
N ARG A 60 9.50 8.52 10.97
CA ARG A 60 9.21 7.18 11.48
C ARG A 60 9.10 7.16 13.01
N ALA A 61 10.05 7.80 13.72
CA ALA A 61 10.06 7.82 15.18
C ALA A 61 8.85 8.56 15.76
N GLU A 62 8.43 9.65 15.13
CA GLU A 62 7.21 10.39 15.49
C GLU A 62 5.96 9.52 15.36
N VAL A 63 5.83 8.80 14.25
CA VAL A 63 4.71 7.86 14.04
C VAL A 63 4.75 6.72 15.05
N GLU A 64 5.91 6.11 15.31
CA GLU A 64 6.04 5.07 16.33
C GLU A 64 5.61 5.57 17.72
N LEU A 65 5.96 6.80 18.08
CA LEU A 65 5.60 7.42 19.34
C LEU A 65 4.08 7.60 19.45
N LEU A 66 3.46 8.14 18.40
CA LEU A 66 2.02 8.31 18.32
C LEU A 66 1.29 6.96 18.49
N ILE A 67 1.70 5.93 17.74
CA ILE A 67 1.07 4.60 17.81
C ILE A 67 1.15 4.01 19.22
N LYS A 68 2.28 4.15 19.91
CA LYS A 68 2.41 3.73 21.30
C LYS A 68 1.52 4.55 22.24
N LYS A 69 1.45 5.87 22.03
CA LYS A 69 0.63 6.79 22.83
C LYS A 69 -0.86 6.44 22.79
N ILE A 70 -1.37 6.01 21.63
CA ILE A 70 -2.76 5.57 21.46
C ILE A 70 -3.01 4.09 21.81
N GLY A 71 -2.03 3.39 22.39
CA GLY A 71 -2.18 2.04 22.95
C GLY A 71 -2.01 0.90 21.94
N TYR A 72 -1.32 1.15 20.80
CA TYR A 72 -1.00 0.15 19.79
C TYR A 72 0.49 -0.17 19.75
N GLU A 73 0.84 -1.29 19.11
CA GLU A 73 2.21 -1.78 18.94
C GLU A 73 2.71 -1.47 17.53
N PRO A 74 3.69 -0.56 17.35
CA PRO A 74 4.25 -0.28 16.02
C PRO A 74 5.21 -1.40 15.62
N ILE A 75 5.01 -1.96 14.43
CA ILE A 75 5.88 -2.96 13.79
C ILE A 75 6.66 -2.28 12.66
N VAL A 76 7.98 -2.36 12.72
CA VAL A 76 8.90 -1.82 11.70
C VAL A 76 9.81 -2.94 11.25
N LEU A 77 9.76 -3.32 9.98
CA LEU A 77 10.46 -4.49 9.44
C LEU A 77 11.98 -4.45 9.67
N PHE A 78 12.59 -3.29 9.52
CA PHE A 78 14.04 -3.12 9.64
C PHE A 78 14.58 -3.44 11.04
N LYS A 79 13.75 -3.33 12.07
CA LYS A 79 14.14 -3.58 13.47
C LYS A 79 14.11 -5.06 13.86
N GLN A 80 13.58 -5.92 13.00
CA GLN A 80 13.40 -7.34 13.29
C GLN A 80 14.61 -8.16 12.85
N ALA A 81 15.03 -9.16 13.64
CA ALA A 81 16.10 -10.08 13.26
C ALA A 81 15.70 -10.95 12.05
N SER A 82 16.61 -11.15 11.09
CA SER A 82 16.26 -11.84 9.83
C SER A 82 16.04 -13.36 9.98
N GLY A 83 16.63 -14.00 10.97
CA GLY A 83 16.42 -15.43 11.24
C GLY A 83 16.67 -16.37 10.05
N GLY A 84 17.48 -15.94 9.07
CA GLY A 84 17.74 -16.71 7.84
C GLY A 84 16.67 -16.58 6.75
N LYS A 85 15.61 -15.79 6.96
CA LYS A 85 14.52 -15.58 6.00
C LYS A 85 14.85 -14.46 5.00
N THR A 86 14.24 -14.53 3.82
CA THR A 86 14.25 -13.42 2.88
C THR A 86 13.44 -12.24 3.43
N ILE A 87 13.67 -11.04 2.87
CA ILE A 87 12.93 -9.82 3.26
C ILE A 87 11.43 -10.00 3.01
N ILE A 88 11.05 -10.66 1.91
CA ILE A 88 9.65 -10.91 1.55
C ILE A 88 8.98 -11.87 2.54
N GLU A 89 9.59 -13.00 2.86
CA GLU A 89 9.05 -13.97 3.82
C GLU A 89 8.83 -13.34 5.20
N LYS A 90 9.81 -12.54 5.64
CA LYS A 90 9.69 -11.79 6.89
C LYS A 90 8.56 -10.76 6.85
N PHE A 91 8.42 -10.05 5.74
CA PHE A 91 7.35 -9.08 5.54
C PHE A 91 5.97 -9.75 5.58
N GLU A 92 5.82 -10.90 4.93
CA GLU A 92 4.60 -11.68 4.92
C GLU A 92 4.19 -12.15 6.31
N GLU A 93 5.13 -12.68 7.10
CA GLU A 93 4.87 -13.14 8.48
C GLU A 93 4.49 -11.98 9.41
N GLU A 94 5.27 -10.90 9.41
CA GLU A 94 5.02 -9.74 10.28
C GLU A 94 3.67 -9.08 9.97
N THR A 95 3.20 -9.16 8.73
CA THR A 95 1.91 -8.59 8.34
C THR A 95 0.70 -9.50 8.58
N GLU A 96 0.88 -10.76 9.03
CA GLU A 96 -0.24 -11.66 9.30
C GLU A 96 -1.16 -11.20 10.44
N SER A 97 -0.60 -10.60 11.48
CA SER A 97 -1.33 -10.15 12.68
C SER A 97 -1.55 -8.64 12.73
N VAL A 98 -1.25 -7.94 11.65
CA VAL A 98 -1.39 -6.48 11.55
C VAL A 98 -2.84 -6.10 11.29
N VAL A 99 -3.34 -5.09 12.00
CA VAL A 99 -4.72 -4.61 11.86
C VAL A 99 -4.84 -3.34 11.04
N PHE A 100 -3.74 -2.60 10.88
CA PHE A 100 -3.67 -1.36 10.12
C PHE A 100 -2.24 -1.10 9.63
N ALA A 101 -2.06 -0.41 8.51
CA ALA A 101 -0.76 -0.04 7.99
C ALA A 101 -0.65 1.47 7.75
N ILE A 102 0.51 2.03 8.09
CA ILE A 102 0.87 3.42 7.86
C ILE A 102 2.05 3.46 6.91
N ILE A 103 1.91 4.20 5.82
CA ILE A 103 2.92 4.30 4.76
C ILE A 103 3.52 5.70 4.77
N LEU A 104 4.80 5.81 5.06
CA LEU A 104 5.51 7.09 5.07
C LEU A 104 6.08 7.41 3.69
N TYR A 105 5.49 8.37 3.02
CA TYR A 105 6.00 8.96 1.79
C TYR A 105 6.85 10.18 2.13
N THR A 106 8.16 9.98 2.22
CA THR A 106 9.16 11.02 2.49
C THR A 106 10.15 11.12 1.35
N ALA A 107 10.81 12.26 1.19
CA ALA A 107 11.74 12.56 0.11
C ALA A 107 13.05 11.75 0.23
N CYS A 108 12.98 10.44 -0.07
CA CYS A 108 14.12 9.54 0.01
C CYS A 108 14.89 9.39 -1.30
N ASP A 109 14.21 9.50 -2.42
CA ASP A 109 14.74 9.32 -3.77
C ASP A 109 14.30 10.50 -4.67
N TYR A 110 14.95 10.63 -5.84
CA TYR A 110 14.54 11.55 -6.89
C TYR A 110 14.17 10.77 -8.15
N GLY A 111 13.20 11.27 -8.89
CA GLY A 111 12.82 10.69 -10.16
C GLY A 111 12.06 11.66 -11.03
N ARG A 112 11.85 11.28 -12.30
CA ARG A 112 11.09 12.07 -13.26
C ARG A 112 10.47 11.19 -14.32
N ASP A 113 9.42 11.69 -14.97
CA ASP A 113 8.97 11.14 -16.23
C ASP A 113 10.08 11.28 -17.27
N LYS A 114 10.13 10.35 -18.23
CA LYS A 114 11.13 10.35 -19.31
C LYS A 114 11.11 11.65 -20.14
N GLN A 115 9.95 12.29 -20.24
CA GLN A 115 9.73 13.51 -21.02
C GLN A 115 10.00 14.78 -20.21
N GLU A 116 10.09 14.69 -18.88
CA GLU A 116 10.39 15.82 -18.03
C GLU A 116 11.89 16.06 -17.90
N SER A 117 12.29 17.32 -17.78
CA SER A 117 13.68 17.71 -17.59
C SER A 117 14.07 17.80 -16.12
N LYS A 118 13.09 17.96 -15.20
CA LYS A 118 13.32 18.18 -13.77
C LYS A 118 12.94 16.97 -12.97
N GLU A 119 13.84 16.53 -12.09
CA GLU A 119 13.55 15.48 -11.12
C GLU A 119 12.67 16.02 -9.99
N GLN A 120 11.77 15.15 -9.52
CA GLN A 120 10.90 15.41 -8.36
C GLN A 120 11.31 14.51 -7.20
N PRO A 121 11.25 15.00 -5.95
CA PRO A 121 11.44 14.16 -4.78
C PRO A 121 10.28 13.16 -4.67
N ARG A 122 10.62 11.93 -4.31
CA ARG A 122 9.64 10.85 -4.16
C ARG A 122 10.06 9.84 -3.10
N ALA A 123 9.12 9.02 -2.66
CA ALA A 123 9.42 7.90 -1.79
C ALA A 123 10.25 6.83 -2.51
N ARG A 124 10.95 6.00 -1.75
CA ARG A 124 11.64 4.81 -2.27
C ARG A 124 10.69 3.87 -2.99
N GLN A 125 11.18 3.22 -4.04
CA GLN A 125 10.41 2.23 -4.79
C GLN A 125 9.88 1.09 -3.90
N ASN A 126 10.66 0.65 -2.90
CA ASN A 126 10.20 -0.37 -1.95
C ASN A 126 8.98 0.08 -1.15
N VAL A 127 8.91 1.36 -0.73
CA VAL A 127 7.75 1.91 -0.03
C VAL A 127 6.49 1.82 -0.90
N VAL A 128 6.61 2.13 -2.19
CA VAL A 128 5.49 2.02 -3.15
C VAL A 128 5.05 0.57 -3.32
N PHE A 129 5.99 -0.37 -3.45
CA PHE A 129 5.71 -1.80 -3.54
C PHE A 129 4.99 -2.31 -2.30
N GLU A 130 5.52 -2.01 -1.10
CA GLU A 130 4.95 -2.42 0.18
C GLU A 130 3.55 -1.82 0.40
N HIS A 131 3.33 -0.57 -0.02
CA HIS A 131 2.01 0.06 -0.03
C HIS A 131 1.00 -0.74 -0.86
N GLY A 132 1.34 -1.09 -2.10
CA GLY A 132 0.48 -1.89 -2.96
C GLY A 132 0.14 -3.25 -2.35
N TYR A 133 1.14 -3.95 -1.80
CA TYR A 133 0.95 -5.23 -1.13
C TYR A 133 0.00 -5.12 0.08
N LEU A 134 0.25 -4.16 0.98
CA LEU A 134 -0.58 -3.97 2.18
C LEU A 134 -2.01 -3.56 1.84
N SER A 135 -2.19 -2.75 0.82
CA SER A 135 -3.53 -2.38 0.32
C SER A 135 -4.31 -3.59 -0.20
N ALA A 136 -3.64 -4.52 -0.85
CA ALA A 136 -4.25 -5.77 -1.31
C ALA A 136 -4.54 -6.73 -0.15
N LYS A 137 -3.64 -6.82 0.83
CA LYS A 137 -3.74 -7.75 1.98
C LYS A 137 -4.75 -7.31 3.03
N LEU A 138 -4.71 -6.05 3.45
CA LEU A 138 -5.52 -5.51 4.55
C LEU A 138 -6.85 -4.89 4.07
N GLY A 139 -6.92 -4.52 2.80
CA GLY A 139 -7.96 -3.64 2.26
C GLY A 139 -7.60 -2.15 2.41
N ARG A 140 -8.02 -1.33 1.45
CA ARG A 140 -7.66 0.08 1.36
C ARG A 140 -8.08 0.92 2.56
N ASN A 141 -9.18 0.56 3.22
CA ASN A 141 -9.69 1.20 4.42
C ASN A 141 -8.83 0.97 5.67
N ARG A 142 -7.84 0.10 5.60
CA ARG A 142 -6.90 -0.20 6.68
C ARG A 142 -5.46 0.21 6.34
N VAL A 143 -5.32 1.05 5.33
CA VAL A 143 -4.02 1.59 4.91
C VAL A 143 -4.13 3.10 4.78
N CYS A 144 -3.23 3.83 5.42
CA CYS A 144 -3.16 5.28 5.33
C CYS A 144 -1.74 5.71 4.96
N ALA A 145 -1.63 6.62 4.00
CA ALA A 145 -0.36 7.21 3.61
C ALA A 145 -0.17 8.59 4.26
N LEU A 146 0.93 8.76 4.99
CA LEU A 146 1.42 10.04 5.48
C LEU A 146 2.43 10.59 4.48
N VAL A 147 2.17 11.77 3.96
CA VAL A 147 2.90 12.32 2.81
C VAL A 147 3.60 13.60 3.18
N GLU A 148 4.91 13.64 3.03
CA GLU A 148 5.69 14.87 3.16
C GLU A 148 5.26 15.88 2.07
N PRO A 149 5.06 17.17 2.41
CA PRO A 149 4.68 18.17 1.43
C PRO A 149 5.65 18.27 0.24
N GLY A 150 5.11 18.28 -0.97
CA GLY A 150 5.89 18.53 -2.19
C GLY A 150 6.53 17.31 -2.83
N ILE A 151 6.27 16.09 -2.34
CA ILE A 151 6.74 14.87 -3.00
C ILE A 151 5.73 14.30 -4.01
N GLU A 152 6.25 13.61 -5.01
CA GLU A 152 5.44 12.86 -5.95
C GLU A 152 4.85 11.61 -5.28
N VAL A 153 3.55 11.40 -5.45
CA VAL A 153 2.84 10.20 -4.99
C VAL A 153 2.23 9.45 -6.18
N PRO A 154 2.08 8.12 -6.10
CA PRO A 154 1.41 7.35 -7.15
C PRO A 154 -0.02 7.83 -7.36
N GLY A 155 -0.37 8.22 -8.61
CA GLY A 155 -1.68 8.81 -8.95
C GLY A 155 -2.86 7.85 -8.90
N ASP A 156 -2.64 6.55 -9.10
CA ASP A 156 -3.71 5.57 -9.34
C ASP A 156 -4.09 4.71 -8.12
N LEU A 157 -3.69 5.09 -6.92
CA LEU A 157 -4.09 4.41 -5.68
C LEU A 157 -5.45 4.92 -5.17
N ALA A 158 -6.46 4.89 -6.04
CA ALA A 158 -7.81 5.32 -5.70
C ALA A 158 -8.37 4.58 -4.47
N GLY A 159 -8.91 5.32 -3.52
CA GLY A 159 -9.50 4.79 -2.29
C GLY A 159 -8.52 4.57 -1.13
N VAL A 160 -7.26 4.96 -1.27
CA VAL A 160 -6.33 5.10 -0.15
C VAL A 160 -6.39 6.53 0.39
N VAL A 161 -6.34 6.67 1.69
CA VAL A 161 -6.31 7.99 2.35
C VAL A 161 -4.88 8.52 2.38
N TYR A 162 -4.70 9.73 1.86
CA TYR A 162 -3.45 10.48 1.93
C TYR A 162 -3.60 11.63 2.92
N ILE A 163 -2.75 11.67 3.94
CA ILE A 163 -2.69 12.74 4.94
C ILE A 163 -1.33 13.44 4.79
N GLN A 164 -1.33 14.75 4.70
CA GLN A 164 -0.09 15.52 4.70
C GLN A 164 0.59 15.42 6.06
N LEU A 165 1.89 15.11 6.07
CA LEU A 165 2.73 15.00 7.27
C LEU A 165 3.09 16.42 7.77
N SER A 166 2.05 17.16 8.14
CA SER A 166 2.15 18.54 8.62
C SER A 166 0.91 18.92 9.43
N GLY A 167 1.03 19.90 10.30
CA GLY A 167 -0.09 20.40 11.10
C GLY A 167 -0.68 19.34 12.04
N THR A 168 -1.95 19.03 11.89
CA THR A 168 -2.70 18.10 12.76
C THR A 168 -2.75 16.67 12.23
N TRP A 169 -1.70 16.21 11.56
CA TRP A 169 -1.65 14.87 10.94
C TRP A 169 -1.93 13.74 11.94
N GLU A 170 -1.47 13.87 13.18
CA GLU A 170 -1.71 12.88 14.25
C GLU A 170 -3.20 12.64 14.49
N TYR A 171 -3.95 13.73 14.63
CA TYR A 171 -5.41 13.67 14.82
C TYR A 171 -6.11 13.08 13.60
N MET A 172 -5.71 13.48 12.39
CA MET A 172 -6.28 12.97 11.14
C MET A 172 -6.03 11.47 11.00
N LEU A 173 -4.80 11.01 11.27
CA LEU A 173 -4.46 9.59 11.23
C LEU A 173 -5.26 8.78 12.25
N ALA A 174 -5.34 9.25 13.50
CA ALA A 174 -6.11 8.57 14.55
C ALA A 174 -7.60 8.48 14.20
N LYS A 175 -8.15 9.51 13.56
CA LYS A 175 -9.53 9.52 13.06
C LYS A 175 -9.74 8.45 11.97
N GLU A 176 -8.84 8.33 11.00
CA GLU A 176 -8.90 7.29 9.95
C GLU A 176 -8.81 5.89 10.56
N MET A 177 -7.87 5.68 11.49
CA MET A 177 -7.75 4.41 12.22
C MET A 177 -9.05 4.06 12.96
N LYS A 178 -9.67 5.04 13.61
CA LYS A 178 -10.97 4.84 14.29
C LYS A 178 -12.09 4.49 13.30
N GLN A 179 -12.13 5.12 12.13
CA GLN A 179 -13.09 4.78 11.07
C GLN A 179 -12.86 3.36 10.51
N ALA A 180 -11.62 2.89 10.51
CA ALA A 180 -11.28 1.52 10.15
C ALA A 180 -11.66 0.49 11.23
N GLY A 181 -12.25 0.92 12.35
CA GLY A 181 -12.76 0.06 13.42
C GLY A 181 -11.78 -0.16 14.56
N LEU A 182 -10.68 0.60 14.64
CA LEU A 182 -9.76 0.53 15.77
C LEU A 182 -10.30 1.32 16.98
N GLU A 183 -10.07 0.79 18.17
CA GLU A 183 -10.45 1.45 19.42
C GLU A 183 -9.42 2.52 19.80
N ILE A 184 -9.73 3.78 19.50
CA ILE A 184 -8.85 4.92 19.75
C ILE A 184 -9.57 5.99 20.56
N ASP A 185 -8.94 6.40 21.67
CA ASP A 185 -9.34 7.59 22.43
C ASP A 185 -8.62 8.82 21.84
N LEU A 186 -9.39 9.67 21.16
CA LEU A 186 -8.86 10.89 20.53
C LEU A 186 -8.46 11.96 21.57
N ASN A 187 -8.85 11.83 22.84
CA ASN A 187 -8.44 12.77 23.90
C ASN A 187 -6.98 12.56 24.33
N LEU A 188 -6.34 11.51 23.87
CA LEU A 188 -4.91 11.24 24.08
C LEU A 188 -3.98 12.04 23.16
N LEU A 189 -4.50 12.74 22.14
CA LEU A 189 -3.73 13.46 21.09
C LEU A 189 -3.46 14.96 21.40
#